data_8a830735efb91fe8b63c24ecdbea43b7
#
_entry.id   8a830735efb91fe8b63c24ecdbea43b7
#
_cell.length_a   1.000
_cell.length_b   1.000
_cell.length_c   1.000
_cell.angle_alpha   90.00
_cell.angle_beta   90.00
_cell.angle_gamma   90.00
#
_symmetry.space_group_name_H-M   'P 1'
#
loop_
_entity.id
_entity.type
_entity.pdbx_description
1 polymer ?
#
loop_
_entity_poly.entity_id
_entity_poly.type
_entity_poly.pdbx_seq_one_letter_code
_entity_poly.pdbx_strand_id
1 'polypeptide(L)'
;MVPSRAEAADILLDLDPPDWLLAHVGAVAEIATFLAERCAARGIAVDRELVEAAGLLHDIDKLLPEDDPVQELGHGAAGARWLGQRGYPELARAVAAHPITRLLDADRYGRWNGVATREERIVAYADKRAGQRLEAMSARFAGWAARYPEHRESLARARARAERLEREVCETAGVSPLAVRRLRWVGPALDAARRRRSAERPTAATRA
;
A
#
# COMPACT_ATOMS: atom_id res chain seq x y z
N MET A 1 12.89 -10.42 -6.64
CA MET A 1 13.68 -9.48 -5.79
C MET A 1 12.72 -8.48 -5.16
N VAL A 2 12.92 -8.13 -3.88
CA VAL A 2 12.17 -7.06 -3.20
C VAL A 2 12.99 -5.78 -3.30
N PRO A 3 12.43 -4.65 -3.78
CA PRO A 3 13.17 -3.40 -3.82
C PRO A 3 13.37 -2.83 -2.42
N SER A 4 14.56 -2.28 -2.16
CA SER A 4 14.85 -1.51 -0.96
C SER A 4 13.96 -0.24 -0.88
N ARG A 5 13.92 0.42 0.29
CA ARG A 5 13.21 1.71 0.46
C ARG A 5 13.65 2.76 -0.57
N ALA A 6 14.95 2.77 -0.89
CA ALA A 6 15.52 3.72 -1.85
C ALA A 6 15.03 3.42 -3.27
N GLU A 7 15.11 2.16 -3.70
CA GLU A 7 14.62 1.72 -5.01
C GLU A 7 13.11 1.90 -5.15
N ALA A 8 12.32 1.56 -4.13
CA ALA A 8 10.89 1.77 -4.15
C ALA A 8 10.50 3.26 -4.27
N ALA A 9 11.27 4.15 -3.60
CA ALA A 9 11.09 5.60 -3.74
C ALA A 9 11.46 6.09 -5.15
N ASP A 10 12.54 5.57 -5.74
CA ASP A 10 12.94 5.90 -7.10
C ASP A 10 11.89 5.41 -8.12
N ILE A 11 11.41 4.16 -8.00
CA ILE A 11 10.34 3.60 -8.84
C ILE A 11 9.07 4.48 -8.79
N LEU A 12 8.65 4.89 -7.60
CA LEU A 12 7.48 5.74 -7.42
C LEU A 12 7.66 7.11 -8.08
N LEU A 13 8.81 7.77 -7.83
CA LEU A 13 9.09 9.11 -8.37
C LEU A 13 9.33 9.10 -9.88
N ASP A 14 9.68 7.97 -10.50
CA ASP A 14 9.81 7.84 -11.96
C ASP A 14 8.50 8.10 -12.71
N LEU A 15 7.37 7.92 -12.03
CA LEU A 15 6.04 8.08 -12.59
C LEU A 15 5.38 9.44 -12.23
N ASP A 16 6.16 10.39 -11.69
CA ASP A 16 5.70 11.74 -11.34
C ASP A 16 4.38 11.78 -10.53
N PRO A 17 4.32 11.13 -9.35
CA PRO A 17 3.12 11.00 -8.57
C PRO A 17 2.63 12.34 -8.01
N PRO A 18 1.30 12.60 -8.03
CA PRO A 18 0.73 13.78 -7.40
C PRO A 18 0.85 13.72 -5.87
N ASP A 19 0.90 14.89 -5.22
CA ASP A 19 1.10 15.01 -3.77
C ASP A 19 0.12 14.21 -2.93
N TRP A 20 -1.15 14.14 -3.34
CA TRP A 20 -2.16 13.37 -2.61
C TRP A 20 -1.85 11.87 -2.61
N LEU A 21 -1.29 11.34 -3.70
CA LEU A 21 -0.90 9.94 -3.79
C LEU A 21 0.36 9.67 -2.96
N LEU A 22 1.36 10.55 -3.04
CA LEU A 22 2.55 10.48 -2.17
C LEU A 22 2.18 10.47 -0.69
N ALA A 23 1.25 11.34 -0.29
CA ALA A 23 0.76 11.37 1.09
C ALA A 23 0.04 10.07 1.49
N HIS A 24 -0.76 9.49 0.58
CA HIS A 24 -1.48 8.24 0.79
C HIS A 24 -0.53 7.04 0.91
N VAL A 25 0.27 6.78 -0.15
CA VAL A 25 1.17 5.61 -0.15
C VAL A 25 2.22 5.70 0.95
N GLY A 26 2.67 6.91 1.29
CA GLY A 26 3.54 7.15 2.43
C GLY A 26 2.88 6.80 3.76
N ALA A 27 1.60 7.15 3.94
CA ALA A 27 0.88 6.76 5.15
C ALA A 27 0.71 5.24 5.23
N VAL A 28 0.35 4.58 4.13
CA VAL A 28 0.20 3.12 4.07
C VAL A 28 1.52 2.42 4.39
N ALA A 29 2.61 2.77 3.72
CA ALA A 29 3.92 2.17 3.94
C ALA A 29 4.39 2.30 5.40
N GLU A 30 4.24 3.48 6.00
CA GLU A 30 4.67 3.73 7.38
C GLU A 30 3.82 3.03 8.43
N ILE A 31 2.50 2.87 8.19
CA ILE A 31 1.61 2.05 9.03
C ILE A 31 1.99 0.58 8.91
N ALA A 32 2.17 0.10 7.69
CA ALA A 32 2.54 -1.29 7.41
C ALA A 32 3.88 -1.66 8.05
N THR A 33 4.88 -0.77 7.95
CA THR A 33 6.19 -0.94 8.61
C THR A 33 6.05 -1.06 10.12
N PHE A 34 5.24 -0.19 10.75
CA PHE A 34 4.99 -0.26 12.19
C PHE A 34 4.45 -1.62 12.60
N LEU A 35 3.47 -2.14 11.87
CA LEU A 35 2.87 -3.45 12.16
C LEU A 35 3.87 -4.59 11.96
N ALA A 36 4.67 -4.56 10.90
CA ALA A 36 5.72 -5.55 10.64
C ALA A 36 6.77 -5.55 11.76
N GLU A 37 7.23 -4.37 12.22
CA GLU A 37 8.16 -4.27 13.35
C GLU A 37 7.56 -4.80 14.66
N ARG A 38 6.27 -4.58 14.90
CA ARG A 38 5.58 -5.14 16.06
C ARG A 38 5.48 -6.66 16.01
N CYS A 39 5.21 -7.24 14.83
CA CYS A 39 5.24 -8.68 14.64
C CYS A 39 6.65 -9.25 14.92
N ALA A 40 7.67 -8.65 14.32
CA ALA A 40 9.07 -9.06 14.51
C ALA A 40 9.50 -9.01 15.98
N ALA A 41 9.13 -7.96 16.73
CA ALA A 41 9.39 -7.82 18.15
C ALA A 41 8.74 -8.93 19.01
N ARG A 42 7.77 -9.65 18.47
CA ARG A 42 7.11 -10.82 19.10
C ARG A 42 7.64 -12.16 18.58
N GLY A 43 8.70 -12.15 17.78
CA GLY A 43 9.25 -13.36 17.15
C GLY A 43 8.38 -13.92 16.02
N ILE A 44 7.43 -13.14 15.51
CA ILE A 44 6.55 -13.54 14.40
C ILE A 44 7.23 -13.15 13.09
N ALA A 45 7.54 -14.14 12.24
CA ALA A 45 8.20 -13.93 10.97
C ALA A 45 7.29 -13.11 10.02
N VAL A 46 7.82 -11.98 9.55
CA VAL A 46 7.24 -11.10 8.52
C VAL A 46 8.39 -10.55 7.69
N ASP A 47 8.25 -10.60 6.38
CA ASP A 47 9.17 -9.92 5.48
C ASP A 47 8.92 -8.42 5.51
N ARG A 48 9.72 -7.71 6.29
CA ARG A 48 9.59 -6.27 6.49
C ARG A 48 9.88 -5.49 5.21
N GLU A 49 10.89 -5.88 4.43
CA GLU A 49 11.25 -5.19 3.19
C GLU A 49 10.12 -5.30 2.17
N LEU A 50 9.51 -6.48 2.04
CA LEU A 50 8.34 -6.70 1.21
C LEU A 50 7.17 -5.81 1.65
N VAL A 51 6.88 -5.74 2.95
CA VAL A 51 5.79 -4.92 3.48
C VAL A 51 6.01 -3.43 3.21
N GLU A 52 7.24 -2.94 3.38
CA GLU A 52 7.62 -1.55 3.12
C GLU A 52 7.47 -1.18 1.64
N ALA A 53 8.04 -1.99 0.76
CA ALA A 53 7.98 -1.78 -0.68
C ALA A 53 6.56 -1.93 -1.22
N ALA A 54 5.84 -2.98 -0.81
CA ALA A 54 4.45 -3.18 -1.22
C ALA A 54 3.54 -2.06 -0.71
N GLY A 55 3.74 -1.58 0.52
CA GLY A 55 2.98 -0.45 1.06
C GLY A 55 3.22 0.86 0.29
N LEU A 56 4.46 1.11 -0.15
CA LEU A 56 4.79 2.31 -0.93
C LEU A 56 4.30 2.23 -2.39
N LEU A 57 4.26 1.03 -2.96
CA LEU A 57 3.97 0.81 -4.39
C LEU A 57 2.58 0.20 -4.66
N HIS A 58 1.71 0.02 -3.63
CA HIS A 58 0.45 -0.71 -3.79
C HIS A 58 -0.50 -0.07 -4.81
N ASP A 59 -0.45 1.24 -4.94
CA ASP A 59 -1.29 2.06 -5.81
C ASP A 59 -0.57 2.52 -7.10
N ILE A 60 0.51 1.85 -7.49
CA ILE A 60 1.36 2.24 -8.63
C ILE A 60 0.59 2.28 -9.96
N ASP A 61 -0.43 1.42 -10.10
CA ASP A 61 -1.30 1.38 -11.28
C ASP A 61 -2.08 2.69 -11.52
N LYS A 62 -2.30 3.49 -10.49
CA LYS A 62 -2.94 4.82 -10.63
C LYS A 62 -2.08 5.86 -11.35
N LEU A 63 -0.80 5.56 -11.53
CA LEU A 63 0.17 6.41 -12.22
C LEU A 63 0.44 5.96 -13.66
N LEU A 64 -0.04 4.79 -14.03
CA LEU A 64 0.15 4.26 -15.37
C LEU A 64 -0.81 4.91 -16.36
N PRO A 65 -0.44 5.04 -17.65
CA PRO A 65 -1.34 5.49 -18.69
C PRO A 65 -2.63 4.65 -18.74
N GLU A 66 -3.75 5.29 -19.06
CA GLU A 66 -5.06 4.61 -19.15
C GLU A 66 -5.08 3.53 -20.24
N ASP A 67 -4.29 3.71 -21.29
CA ASP A 67 -4.14 2.78 -22.41
C ASP A 67 -3.04 1.72 -22.21
N ASP A 68 -2.38 1.70 -21.04
CA ASP A 68 -1.43 0.62 -20.72
C ASP A 68 -2.18 -0.71 -20.63
N PRO A 69 -1.76 -1.76 -21.38
CA PRO A 69 -2.44 -3.05 -21.39
C PRO A 69 -2.64 -3.70 -20.02
N VAL A 70 -1.82 -3.37 -19.03
CA VAL A 70 -2.01 -3.91 -17.67
C VAL A 70 -3.27 -3.38 -16.98
N GLN A 71 -3.80 -2.21 -17.41
CA GLN A 71 -5.01 -1.61 -16.83
C GLN A 71 -6.27 -2.47 -17.00
N GLU A 72 -6.32 -3.33 -18.03
CA GLU A 72 -7.40 -4.30 -18.24
C GLU A 72 -7.55 -5.29 -17.07
N LEU A 73 -6.48 -5.51 -16.31
CA LEU A 73 -6.51 -6.40 -15.13
C LEU A 73 -7.23 -5.77 -13.92
N GLY A 74 -7.48 -4.46 -13.97
CA GLY A 74 -8.09 -3.69 -12.89
C GLY A 74 -7.14 -3.37 -11.74
N HIS A 75 -7.62 -2.49 -10.84
CA HIS A 75 -6.87 -1.93 -9.74
C HIS A 75 -6.23 -3.00 -8.83
N GLY A 76 -4.97 -2.79 -8.50
CA GLY A 76 -4.12 -3.68 -7.73
C GLY A 76 -3.53 -4.83 -8.56
N ALA A 77 -4.31 -5.50 -9.41
CA ALA A 77 -3.79 -6.54 -10.29
C ALA A 77 -2.92 -5.95 -11.41
N ALA A 78 -3.28 -4.78 -11.93
CA ALA A 78 -2.48 -4.01 -12.88
C ALA A 78 -1.12 -3.64 -12.29
N GLY A 79 -1.10 -3.05 -11.09
CA GLY A 79 0.13 -2.70 -10.39
C GLY A 79 1.02 -3.91 -10.11
N ALA A 80 0.43 -5.02 -9.66
CA ALA A 80 1.14 -6.27 -9.43
C ALA A 80 1.81 -6.81 -10.70
N ARG A 81 1.10 -6.79 -11.83
CA ARG A 81 1.63 -7.21 -13.13
C ARG A 81 2.76 -6.30 -13.59
N TRP A 82 2.55 -4.99 -13.50
CA TRP A 82 3.54 -3.99 -13.90
C TRP A 82 4.85 -4.10 -13.10
N LEU A 83 4.76 -4.28 -11.78
CA LEU A 83 5.92 -4.52 -10.92
C LEU A 83 6.61 -5.84 -11.25
N GLY A 84 5.85 -6.90 -11.50
CA GLY A 84 6.41 -8.20 -11.89
C GLY A 84 7.21 -8.14 -13.18
N GLN A 85 6.74 -7.40 -14.19
CA GLN A 85 7.46 -7.19 -15.46
C GLN A 85 8.78 -6.40 -15.28
N ARG A 86 8.93 -5.67 -14.18
CA ARG A 86 10.13 -4.93 -13.79
C ARG A 86 11.07 -5.65 -12.83
N GLY A 87 10.83 -6.95 -12.61
CA GLY A 87 11.70 -7.78 -11.78
C GLY A 87 11.33 -7.84 -10.30
N TYR A 88 10.12 -7.38 -9.93
CA TYR A 88 9.62 -7.39 -8.55
C TYR A 88 8.37 -8.28 -8.35
N PRO A 89 8.39 -9.55 -8.82
CA PRO A 89 7.22 -10.43 -8.73
C PRO A 89 6.81 -10.76 -7.29
N GLU A 90 7.71 -10.64 -6.33
CA GLU A 90 7.45 -10.90 -4.91
C GLU A 90 6.41 -9.95 -4.32
N LEU A 91 6.31 -8.72 -4.85
CA LEU A 91 5.32 -7.74 -4.42
C LEU A 91 3.89 -8.07 -4.90
N ALA A 92 3.77 -8.92 -5.95
CA ALA A 92 2.52 -9.10 -6.69
C ALA A 92 1.34 -9.49 -5.78
N ARG A 93 1.54 -10.39 -4.83
CA ARG A 93 0.46 -10.85 -3.94
C ARG A 93 -0.03 -9.74 -3.03
N ALA A 94 0.86 -9.02 -2.36
CA ALA A 94 0.51 -7.95 -1.44
C ALA A 94 -0.13 -6.76 -2.17
N VAL A 95 0.39 -6.38 -3.34
CA VAL A 95 -0.15 -5.33 -4.19
C VAL A 95 -1.52 -5.70 -4.75
N ALA A 96 -1.71 -6.91 -5.31
CA ALA A 96 -3.01 -7.35 -5.82
C ALA A 96 -4.07 -7.56 -4.72
N ALA A 97 -3.67 -7.75 -3.46
CA ALA A 97 -4.57 -8.07 -2.37
C ALA A 97 -5.22 -6.84 -1.72
N HIS A 98 -4.62 -5.64 -1.85
CA HIS A 98 -5.04 -4.46 -1.08
C HIS A 98 -6.42 -3.88 -1.45
N PRO A 99 -6.96 -3.90 -2.70
CA PRO A 99 -8.15 -3.13 -3.05
C PRO A 99 -9.38 -3.46 -2.19
N ILE A 100 -10.18 -2.41 -1.89
CA ILE A 100 -11.45 -2.55 -1.16
C ILE A 100 -12.43 -3.50 -1.84
N THR A 101 -12.36 -3.63 -3.16
CA THR A 101 -13.21 -4.55 -3.95
C THR A 101 -13.11 -5.99 -3.49
N ARG A 102 -11.97 -6.40 -2.91
CA ARG A 102 -11.81 -7.71 -2.28
C ARG A 102 -12.73 -7.91 -1.08
N LEU A 103 -12.96 -6.85 -0.32
CA LEU A 103 -13.82 -6.87 0.87
C LEU A 103 -15.31 -6.74 0.53
N LEU A 104 -15.67 -6.26 -0.66
CA LEU A 104 -17.06 -6.11 -1.09
C LEU A 104 -17.73 -7.47 -1.33
N ASP A 105 -17.00 -8.44 -1.86
CA ASP A 105 -17.45 -9.79 -2.16
C ASP A 105 -17.04 -10.78 -1.05
N ALA A 106 -18.03 -11.53 -0.50
CA ALA A 106 -17.80 -12.43 0.62
C ALA A 106 -16.95 -13.65 0.25
N ASP A 107 -17.21 -14.22 -0.92
CA ASP A 107 -16.50 -15.44 -1.37
C ASP A 107 -15.09 -15.11 -1.79
N ARG A 108 -14.90 -13.97 -2.48
CA ARG A 108 -13.56 -13.46 -2.84
C ARG A 108 -12.72 -13.16 -1.59
N TYR A 109 -13.32 -12.52 -0.59
CA TYR A 109 -12.67 -12.29 0.69
C TYR A 109 -12.34 -13.61 1.40
N GLY A 110 -13.29 -14.55 1.50
CA GLY A 110 -13.09 -15.83 2.17
C GLY A 110 -11.96 -16.65 1.55
N ARG A 111 -11.94 -16.77 0.22
CA ARG A 111 -10.87 -17.48 -0.50
C ARG A 111 -9.51 -16.84 -0.24
N TRP A 112 -9.41 -15.51 -0.34
CA TRP A 112 -8.16 -14.81 -0.06
C TRP A 112 -7.76 -14.97 1.41
N ASN A 113 -8.66 -14.72 2.34
CA ASN A 113 -8.34 -14.76 3.77
C ASN A 113 -7.89 -16.14 4.25
N GLY A 114 -8.34 -17.22 3.60
CA GLY A 114 -7.91 -18.58 3.90
C GLY A 114 -6.45 -18.88 3.55
N VAL A 115 -5.84 -18.12 2.62
CA VAL A 115 -4.49 -18.38 2.10
C VAL A 115 -3.57 -17.15 2.14
N ALA A 116 -4.08 -16.01 2.62
CA ALA A 116 -3.31 -14.76 2.67
C ALA A 116 -2.11 -14.86 3.59
N THR A 117 -0.97 -14.32 3.15
CA THR A 117 0.20 -14.18 4.00
C THR A 117 0.01 -13.03 5.01
N ARG A 118 0.92 -12.92 5.96
CA ARG A 118 0.92 -11.81 6.93
C ARG A 118 1.17 -10.47 6.23
N GLU A 119 2.09 -10.46 5.29
CA GLU A 119 2.43 -9.29 4.49
C GLU A 119 1.22 -8.76 3.72
N GLU A 120 0.49 -9.65 3.02
CA GLU A 120 -0.75 -9.30 2.33
C GLU A 120 -1.78 -8.65 3.27
N ARG A 121 -1.99 -9.26 4.45
CA ARG A 121 -2.95 -8.76 5.46
C ARG A 121 -2.53 -7.41 6.02
N ILE A 122 -1.22 -7.24 6.32
CA ILE A 122 -0.67 -5.99 6.84
C ILE A 122 -0.86 -4.86 5.83
N VAL A 123 -0.49 -5.06 4.55
CA VAL A 123 -0.64 -4.04 3.50
C VAL A 123 -2.11 -3.72 3.25
N ALA A 124 -2.96 -4.74 3.11
CA ALA A 124 -4.40 -4.55 2.93
C ALA A 124 -5.05 -3.81 4.10
N TYR A 125 -4.67 -4.10 5.33
CA TYR A 125 -5.14 -3.39 6.51
C TYR A 125 -4.63 -1.95 6.57
N ALA A 126 -3.33 -1.73 6.35
CA ALA A 126 -2.72 -0.42 6.38
C ALA A 126 -3.40 0.56 5.40
N ASP A 127 -3.72 0.10 4.19
CA ASP A 127 -4.48 0.89 3.22
C ASP A 127 -5.88 1.29 3.75
N LYS A 128 -6.57 0.41 4.48
CA LYS A 128 -7.88 0.73 5.08
C LYS A 128 -7.78 1.70 6.26
N ARG A 129 -6.57 1.89 6.82
CA ARG A 129 -6.28 2.83 7.91
C ARG A 129 -5.68 4.15 7.41
N ALA A 130 -5.45 4.28 6.11
CA ALA A 130 -4.83 5.47 5.53
C ALA A 130 -5.75 6.18 4.52
N GLY A 131 -5.98 7.48 4.76
CA GLY A 131 -6.25 8.46 3.71
C GLY A 131 -4.92 9.06 3.26
N GLN A 132 -4.77 10.37 3.37
CA GLN A 132 -3.45 11.02 3.28
C GLN A 132 -2.71 11.00 4.64
N ARG A 133 -3.34 10.46 5.64
CA ARG A 133 -2.86 10.31 7.02
C ARG A 133 -3.47 9.05 7.63
N LEU A 134 -2.98 8.66 8.81
CA LEU A 134 -3.60 7.61 9.59
C LEU A 134 -5.00 8.04 10.05
N GLU A 135 -5.99 7.20 9.81
CA GLU A 135 -7.39 7.42 10.15
C GLU A 135 -7.97 6.21 10.89
N ALA A 136 -9.06 6.42 11.60
CA ALA A 136 -9.84 5.29 12.14
C ALA A 136 -10.54 4.55 10.99
N MET A 137 -10.66 3.23 11.09
CA MET A 137 -11.37 2.40 10.12
C MET A 137 -12.81 2.93 9.88
N SER A 138 -13.49 3.31 10.96
CA SER A 138 -14.85 3.87 10.88
C SER A 138 -14.92 5.15 10.05
N ALA A 139 -13.94 6.05 10.19
CA ALA A 139 -13.87 7.30 9.45
C ALA A 139 -13.64 7.05 7.96
N ARG A 140 -12.74 6.10 7.61
CA ARG A 140 -12.49 5.70 6.22
C ARG A 140 -13.75 5.19 5.53
N PHE A 141 -14.46 4.26 6.17
CA PHE A 141 -15.71 3.70 5.60
C PHE A 141 -16.84 4.72 5.56
N ALA A 142 -16.94 5.63 6.53
CA ALA A 142 -17.90 6.74 6.49
C ALA A 142 -17.61 7.67 5.30
N GLY A 143 -16.34 8.01 5.05
CA GLY A 143 -15.93 8.80 3.89
C GLY A 143 -16.29 8.13 2.56
N TRP A 144 -16.06 6.82 2.42
CA TRP A 144 -16.46 6.09 1.21
C TRP A 144 -17.99 6.01 1.05
N ALA A 145 -18.75 5.77 2.12
CA ALA A 145 -20.20 5.74 2.06
C ALA A 145 -20.83 7.10 1.73
N ALA A 146 -20.18 8.20 2.10
CA ALA A 146 -20.58 9.55 1.71
C ALA A 146 -20.26 9.83 0.23
N ARG A 147 -19.09 9.36 -0.26
CA ARG A 147 -18.64 9.57 -1.65
C ARG A 147 -19.38 8.68 -2.65
N TYR A 148 -19.79 7.48 -2.24
CA TYR A 148 -20.42 6.45 -3.06
C TYR A 148 -21.71 5.95 -2.38
N PRO A 149 -22.76 6.78 -2.29
CA PRO A 149 -23.98 6.47 -1.57
C PRO A 149 -24.72 5.23 -2.13
N GLU A 150 -24.57 4.97 -3.43
CA GLU A 150 -25.10 3.79 -4.13
C GLU A 150 -24.49 2.47 -3.65
N HIS A 151 -23.29 2.52 -3.06
CA HIS A 151 -22.58 1.35 -2.53
C HIS A 151 -22.68 1.21 -1.00
N ARG A 152 -23.54 1.98 -0.32
CA ARG A 152 -23.59 2.04 1.15
C ARG A 152 -23.76 0.69 1.82
N GLU A 153 -24.65 -0.17 1.32
CA GLU A 153 -24.87 -1.51 1.90
C GLU A 153 -23.68 -2.44 1.70
N SER A 154 -23.10 -2.47 0.49
CA SER A 154 -21.92 -3.28 0.22
C SER A 154 -20.70 -2.80 1.02
N LEU A 155 -20.55 -1.49 1.21
CA LEU A 155 -19.53 -0.90 2.07
C LEU A 155 -19.74 -1.26 3.55
N ALA A 156 -20.98 -1.32 4.04
CA ALA A 156 -21.25 -1.76 5.41
C ALA A 156 -20.82 -3.23 5.63
N ARG A 157 -21.13 -4.12 4.66
CA ARG A 157 -20.66 -5.51 4.69
C ARG A 157 -19.13 -5.62 4.58
N ALA A 158 -18.51 -4.81 3.71
CA ALA A 158 -17.06 -4.74 3.57
C ALA A 158 -16.38 -4.23 4.86
N ARG A 159 -16.99 -3.28 5.54
CA ARG A 159 -16.51 -2.78 6.84
C ARG A 159 -16.42 -3.88 7.88
N ALA A 160 -17.43 -4.73 8.02
CA ALA A 160 -17.40 -5.85 8.96
C ALA A 160 -16.22 -6.81 8.69
N ARG A 161 -15.86 -7.03 7.40
CA ARG A 161 -14.68 -7.82 7.01
C ARG A 161 -13.38 -7.09 7.29
N ALA A 162 -13.35 -5.78 7.04
CA ALA A 162 -12.18 -4.94 7.35
C ALA A 162 -11.90 -4.90 8.86
N GLU A 163 -12.94 -4.81 9.69
CA GLU A 163 -12.82 -4.86 11.16
C GLU A 163 -12.35 -6.24 11.66
N ARG A 164 -12.70 -7.33 10.95
CA ARG A 164 -12.12 -8.65 11.22
C ARG A 164 -10.62 -8.67 10.89
N LEU A 165 -10.26 -8.18 9.70
CA LEU A 165 -8.85 -8.07 9.29
C LEU A 165 -8.05 -7.19 10.28
N GLU A 166 -8.63 -6.09 10.76
CA GLU A 166 -8.01 -5.24 11.80
C GLU A 166 -7.71 -6.01 13.07
N ARG A 167 -8.69 -6.81 13.58
CA ARG A 167 -8.46 -7.64 14.77
C ARG A 167 -7.34 -8.65 14.55
N GLU A 168 -7.36 -9.38 13.44
CA GLU A 168 -6.35 -10.40 13.11
C GLU A 168 -4.94 -9.79 13.01
N VAL A 169 -4.79 -8.66 12.32
CA VAL A 169 -3.49 -7.98 12.15
C VAL A 169 -3.01 -7.37 13.47
N CYS A 170 -3.90 -6.68 14.19
CA CYS A 170 -3.54 -6.05 15.46
C CYS A 170 -3.20 -7.07 16.56
N GLU A 171 -3.93 -8.20 16.62
CA GLU A 171 -3.63 -9.30 17.53
C GLU A 171 -2.27 -9.93 17.20
N THR A 172 -2.00 -10.19 15.92
CA THR A 172 -0.70 -10.69 15.46
C THR A 172 0.44 -9.74 15.85
N ALA A 173 0.26 -8.45 15.63
CA ALA A 173 1.24 -7.41 15.97
C ALA A 173 1.31 -7.11 17.49
N GLY A 174 0.36 -7.61 18.29
CA GLY A 174 0.30 -7.35 19.74
C GLY A 174 0.03 -5.89 20.07
N VAL A 175 -0.85 -5.24 19.32
CA VAL A 175 -1.22 -3.83 19.52
C VAL A 175 -2.74 -3.68 19.45
N SER A 176 -3.28 -2.66 20.14
CA SER A 176 -4.66 -2.25 19.90
C SER A 176 -4.76 -1.41 18.62
N PRO A 177 -5.94 -1.34 17.96
CA PRO A 177 -6.15 -0.45 16.83
C PRO A 177 -5.82 1.02 17.10
N LEU A 178 -5.99 1.48 18.37
CA LEU A 178 -5.68 2.83 18.79
C LEU A 178 -4.17 3.08 18.96
N ALA A 179 -3.38 2.03 19.15
CA ALA A 179 -1.92 2.13 19.27
C ALA A 179 -1.19 2.10 17.92
N VAL A 180 -1.92 1.83 16.82
CA VAL A 180 -1.35 1.87 15.46
C VAL A 180 -0.90 3.29 15.13
N ARG A 181 0.31 3.42 14.57
CA ARG A 181 0.93 4.71 14.23
C ARG A 181 1.75 4.60 12.95
N ARG A 182 2.26 5.73 12.47
CA ARG A 182 3.16 5.82 11.32
C ARG A 182 4.61 5.89 11.78
N LEU A 183 5.49 5.17 11.11
CA LEU A 183 6.94 5.33 11.22
C LEU A 183 7.44 6.24 10.09
N ARG A 184 7.90 7.43 10.44
CA ARG A 184 8.20 8.54 9.50
C ARG A 184 9.49 8.31 8.69
N TRP A 185 9.52 7.33 7.80
CA TRP A 185 10.67 7.03 6.95
C TRP A 185 10.49 7.42 5.47
N VAL A 186 9.25 7.51 4.98
CA VAL A 186 8.98 7.73 3.55
C VAL A 186 9.42 9.11 3.09
N GLY A 187 9.15 10.17 3.87
CA GLY A 187 9.60 11.52 3.53
C GLY A 187 11.12 11.59 3.30
N PRO A 188 11.96 11.18 4.26
CA PRO A 188 13.40 11.10 4.07
C PRO A 188 13.85 10.27 2.87
N ALA A 189 13.18 9.14 2.57
CA ALA A 189 13.49 8.30 1.43
C ALA A 189 13.20 9.01 0.09
N LEU A 190 12.03 9.65 -0.02
CA LEU A 190 11.66 10.44 -1.20
C LEU A 190 12.60 11.63 -1.41
N ASP A 191 12.97 12.33 -0.34
CA ASP A 191 13.91 13.46 -0.44
C ASP A 191 15.31 13.01 -0.87
N ALA A 192 15.77 11.85 -0.39
CA ALA A 192 17.02 11.26 -0.83
C ALA A 192 16.97 10.87 -2.32
N ALA A 193 15.86 10.26 -2.77
CA ALA A 193 15.63 9.92 -4.17
C ALA A 193 15.62 11.17 -5.08
N ARG A 194 14.92 12.23 -4.68
CA ARG A 194 14.92 13.52 -5.40
C ARG A 194 16.32 14.13 -5.53
N ARG A 195 17.13 14.07 -4.46
CA ARG A 195 18.51 14.57 -4.51
C ARG A 195 19.39 13.77 -5.48
N ARG A 196 19.29 12.43 -5.49
CA ARG A 196 20.02 11.58 -6.46
C ARG A 196 19.68 11.97 -7.89
N ARG A 197 18.41 12.08 -8.23
CA ARG A 197 17.92 12.47 -9.56
C ARG A 197 18.39 13.86 -9.98
N SER A 198 18.44 14.81 -9.04
CA SER A 198 18.93 16.17 -9.33
C SER A 198 20.43 16.17 -9.61
N ALA A 199 21.21 15.30 -8.97
CA ALA A 199 22.64 15.16 -9.19
C ALA A 199 22.97 14.44 -10.52
N GLU A 200 22.11 13.54 -10.98
CA GLU A 200 22.27 12.78 -12.23
C GLU A 200 21.82 13.54 -13.49
N ARG A 201 21.04 14.63 -13.33
CA ARG A 201 20.66 15.50 -14.47
C ARG A 201 21.89 16.32 -14.86
N PRO A 202 22.45 16.14 -16.09
CA PRO A 202 23.57 16.98 -16.55
C PRO A 202 23.13 18.44 -16.49
N THR A 203 23.93 19.28 -15.86
CA THR A 203 23.77 20.74 -15.97
C THR A 203 23.83 21.09 -17.46
N ALA A 204 22.69 21.54 -17.99
CA ALA A 204 22.60 22.08 -19.35
C ALA A 204 23.30 23.44 -19.38
N ALA A 205 24.60 23.42 -19.14
CA ALA A 205 25.48 24.58 -19.23
C ALA A 205 26.84 24.09 -19.72
N THR A 206 27.00 23.96 -21.02
CA THR A 206 28.20 24.27 -21.81
C THR A 206 27.99 23.77 -23.24
N ARG A 207 27.17 24.44 -24.02
CA ARG A 207 27.31 24.56 -25.45
C ARG A 207 27.10 26.03 -25.80
N ALA A 208 28.14 26.80 -25.63
CA ALA A 208 28.34 28.06 -26.31
C ALA A 208 29.41 27.83 -27.40
#